data_eec3de68885c01d89e9032b5b4955369
#
_entry.id   eec3de68885c01d89e9032b5b4955369
#
_cell.length_a   1.000
_cell.length_b   1.000
_cell.length_c   1.000
_cell.angle_alpha   90.00
_cell.angle_beta   90.00
_cell.angle_gamma   90.00
#
_symmetry.space_group_name_H-M   'P 1'
#
loop_
_entity.id
_entity.type
_entity.pdbx_description
1 polymer ?
#
loop_
_entity_poly.entity_id
_entity_poly.type
_entity_poly.pdbx_seq_one_letter_code
_entity_poly.pdbx_strand_id
1 'polypeptide(L)'
;MTDNVVRDAFFALHHGLPRQGPGSDSTTLRLLSFVGPLPERPRVLDLGCGPGRSALLLAAETGGEVTAVDLHEPFLDELRAAAKARGLAGRIHPVNTDMGELPYQDASFDLIWAESSAYSIGFDTALRRWKRLLAPGGSLVLTECEWTAADPSPQARAFWEPHYALRTTEENVRACTGAGYSVLGFHPQPESDWDEYYGPLAERVDASDPQAPGMAEALAGARAELAMRRDHGEDYGYTGYALRPAASWPTRPESAADAAAVRAVNAAAFPTEAEADLVDALRADDGAWLPGLSYVAEAPDGTVAAHALITRCLVGGAPAAALAPVAVLPRHQRTGAGTAVVRAVLDAARARGERLVLVLGHPEYYPRFAGGPEASPGWHCTPASGYGIRPGSEVPDEAMTALVLGAADGSWQVPQGTITYPAAFGV
;
A
#
# COMPACT_ATOMS: atom_id res chain seq x y z
N MET A 1 28.93 27.49 12.44
CA MET A 1 29.75 27.85 11.26
C MET A 1 30.44 26.64 10.64
N THR A 2 30.95 25.71 11.44
CA THR A 2 31.62 24.48 10.96
C THR A 2 30.68 23.59 10.11
N ASP A 3 29.44 23.39 10.57
CA ASP A 3 28.46 22.54 9.88
C ASP A 3 28.06 23.00 8.47
N ASN A 4 28.02 24.33 8.26
CA ASN A 4 27.72 24.88 6.93
C ASN A 4 28.85 24.65 5.94
N VAL A 5 30.10 24.75 6.40
CA VAL A 5 31.29 24.58 5.53
C VAL A 5 31.44 23.13 5.10
N VAL A 6 31.16 22.17 6.01
CA VAL A 6 31.18 20.73 5.69
C VAL A 6 30.02 20.38 4.74
N ARG A 7 28.83 20.93 4.97
CA ARG A 7 27.68 20.75 4.07
C ARG A 7 27.95 21.29 2.66
N ASP A 8 28.57 22.50 2.57
CA ASP A 8 28.91 23.06 1.26
C ASP A 8 29.95 22.19 0.54
N ALA A 9 30.94 21.65 1.27
CA ALA A 9 31.90 20.69 0.73
C ALA A 9 31.24 19.38 0.29
N PHE A 10 30.28 18.85 1.07
CA PHE A 10 29.48 17.70 0.67
C PHE A 10 28.78 17.95 -0.66
N PHE A 11 28.05 19.06 -0.81
CA PHE A 11 27.40 19.37 -2.08
C PHE A 11 28.41 19.60 -3.23
N ALA A 12 29.59 20.13 -2.95
CA ALA A 12 30.62 20.28 -3.97
C ALA A 12 31.12 18.94 -4.52
N LEU A 13 31.13 17.87 -3.71
CA LEU A 13 31.40 16.51 -4.18
C LEU A 13 30.30 15.98 -5.10
N HIS A 14 29.07 16.44 -4.96
CA HIS A 14 27.90 15.90 -5.64
C HIS A 14 27.49 16.70 -6.88
N HIS A 15 27.92 17.94 -7.04
CA HIS A 15 27.61 18.77 -8.22
C HIS A 15 28.14 18.13 -9.52
N GLY A 16 27.27 18.07 -10.53
CA GLY A 16 27.59 17.50 -11.83
C GLY A 16 27.70 15.97 -11.85
N LEU A 17 27.41 15.27 -10.74
CA LEU A 17 27.21 13.84 -10.79
C LEU A 17 25.89 13.49 -11.49
N PRO A 18 25.82 12.38 -12.22
CA PRO A 18 24.63 12.01 -12.98
C PRO A 18 23.41 11.71 -12.08
N ARG A 19 23.66 11.27 -10.83
CA ARG A 19 22.66 10.96 -9.80
C ARG A 19 23.17 11.36 -8.42
N GLN A 20 22.24 11.48 -7.47
CA GLN A 20 22.54 11.82 -6.07
C GLN A 20 22.23 10.64 -5.12
N GLY A 21 21.96 9.48 -5.67
CA GLY A 21 21.68 8.22 -4.98
C GLY A 21 21.59 7.07 -5.98
N PRO A 22 21.60 5.81 -5.51
CA PRO A 22 21.49 4.62 -6.36
C PRO A 22 20.24 4.64 -7.23
N GLY A 23 20.36 4.17 -8.46
CA GLY A 23 19.29 4.10 -9.43
C GLY A 23 19.77 4.16 -10.88
N SER A 24 18.89 3.81 -11.80
CA SER A 24 19.15 3.85 -13.26
C SER A 24 17.88 4.24 -14.01
N ASP A 25 18.05 4.63 -15.29
CA ASP A 25 16.89 4.88 -16.16
C ASP A 25 16.06 3.61 -16.34
N SER A 26 16.69 2.43 -16.38
CA SER A 26 16.01 1.15 -16.48
C SER A 26 15.15 0.84 -15.25
N THR A 27 15.63 1.13 -14.05
CA THR A 27 14.88 0.99 -12.81
C THR A 27 13.72 1.99 -12.73
N THR A 28 13.95 3.26 -13.08
CA THR A 28 12.89 4.28 -13.16
C THR A 28 11.78 3.82 -14.12
N LEU A 29 12.11 3.33 -15.33
CA LEU A 29 11.14 2.81 -16.30
C LEU A 29 10.44 1.54 -15.79
N ARG A 30 11.15 0.66 -15.11
CA ARG A 30 10.57 -0.54 -14.50
C ARG A 30 9.52 -0.18 -13.47
N LEU A 31 9.82 0.77 -12.58
CA LEU A 31 8.88 1.25 -11.56
C LEU A 31 7.68 1.97 -12.20
N LEU A 32 7.91 2.77 -13.25
CA LEU A 32 6.84 3.42 -14.00
C LEU A 32 5.87 2.39 -14.62
N SER A 33 6.38 1.24 -15.07
CA SER A 33 5.55 0.19 -15.65
C SER A 33 4.53 -0.43 -14.68
N PHE A 34 4.75 -0.34 -13.37
CA PHE A 34 3.79 -0.80 -12.35
C PHE A 34 2.61 0.15 -12.15
N VAL A 35 2.79 1.43 -12.48
CA VAL A 35 1.76 2.46 -12.27
C VAL A 35 0.52 2.23 -13.14
N GLY A 36 0.70 1.61 -14.31
CA GLY A 36 -0.37 1.42 -15.30
C GLY A 36 -0.66 2.70 -16.10
N PRO A 37 -1.82 2.78 -16.78
CA PRO A 37 -2.14 3.90 -17.63
C PRO A 37 -2.22 5.23 -16.86
N LEU A 38 -1.55 6.24 -17.37
CA LEU A 38 -1.65 7.63 -16.93
C LEU A 38 -2.52 8.44 -17.88
N PRO A 39 -3.05 9.62 -17.48
CA PRO A 39 -3.65 10.58 -18.40
C PRO A 39 -2.70 10.96 -19.55
N GLU A 40 -3.22 11.43 -20.66
CA GLU A 40 -2.43 11.83 -21.87
C GLU A 40 -1.33 12.86 -21.52
N ARG A 41 -1.58 13.75 -20.56
CA ARG A 41 -0.65 14.76 -20.04
C ARG A 41 -0.67 14.71 -18.51
N PRO A 42 0.00 13.75 -17.88
CA PRO A 42 -0.04 13.62 -16.45
C PRO A 42 0.69 14.77 -15.75
N ARG A 43 0.16 15.19 -14.63
CA ARG A 43 0.82 16.12 -13.69
C ARG A 43 1.70 15.29 -12.78
N VAL A 44 2.99 15.44 -12.92
CA VAL A 44 3.99 14.68 -12.15
C VAL A 44 4.64 15.59 -11.11
N LEU A 45 4.83 15.09 -9.91
CA LEU A 45 5.60 15.75 -8.84
C LEU A 45 6.82 14.88 -8.52
N ASP A 46 8.01 15.39 -8.78
CA ASP A 46 9.28 14.72 -8.44
C ASP A 46 9.89 15.39 -7.20
N LEU A 47 10.01 14.62 -6.11
CA LEU A 47 10.36 15.09 -4.78
C LEU A 47 11.79 14.69 -4.40
N GLY A 48 12.64 15.68 -4.11
CA GLY A 48 14.06 15.48 -3.96
C GLY A 48 14.71 15.17 -5.30
N CYS A 49 14.33 15.96 -6.32
CA CYS A 49 14.68 15.67 -7.71
C CYS A 49 16.20 15.77 -8.01
N GLY A 50 17.00 16.38 -7.12
CA GLY A 50 18.42 16.64 -7.37
C GLY A 50 18.65 17.35 -8.71
N PRO A 51 19.66 16.96 -9.51
CA PRO A 51 19.89 17.51 -10.85
C PRO A 51 18.86 17.02 -11.89
N GLY A 52 17.82 16.27 -11.48
CA GLY A 52 16.62 16.00 -12.26
C GLY A 52 16.70 14.81 -13.21
N ARG A 53 17.49 13.77 -12.93
CA ARG A 53 17.57 12.59 -13.81
C ARG A 53 16.19 11.95 -14.01
N SER A 54 15.47 11.69 -12.91
CA SER A 54 14.11 11.13 -12.92
C SER A 54 13.13 12.09 -13.58
N ALA A 55 13.14 13.39 -13.21
CA ALA A 55 12.25 14.41 -13.79
C ALA A 55 12.34 14.48 -15.31
N LEU A 56 13.56 14.48 -15.85
CA LEU A 56 13.81 14.54 -17.30
C LEU A 56 13.29 13.28 -18.00
N LEU A 57 13.53 12.10 -17.45
CA LEU A 57 13.06 10.84 -17.99
C LEU A 57 11.53 10.76 -17.95
N LEU A 58 10.92 11.06 -16.80
CA LEU A 58 9.46 11.05 -16.64
C LEU A 58 8.77 12.01 -17.61
N ALA A 59 9.30 13.23 -17.81
CA ALA A 59 8.74 14.17 -18.77
C ALA A 59 8.82 13.66 -20.22
N ALA A 60 9.91 12.97 -20.56
CA ALA A 60 10.08 12.39 -21.90
C ALA A 60 9.13 11.23 -22.15
N GLU A 61 9.06 10.28 -21.21
CA GLU A 61 8.33 9.02 -21.35
C GLU A 61 6.81 9.19 -21.19
N THR A 62 6.37 10.05 -20.28
CA THR A 62 4.92 10.23 -20.02
C THR A 62 4.29 11.34 -20.86
N GLY A 63 5.08 12.22 -21.46
CA GLY A 63 4.58 13.44 -22.11
C GLY A 63 3.98 14.47 -21.14
N GLY A 64 4.09 14.22 -19.82
CA GLY A 64 3.50 15.04 -18.77
C GLY A 64 4.29 16.29 -18.43
N GLU A 65 3.71 17.08 -17.52
CA GLU A 65 4.36 18.23 -16.89
C GLU A 65 4.89 17.82 -15.52
N VAL A 66 6.19 18.07 -15.28
CA VAL A 66 6.88 17.67 -14.07
C VAL A 66 7.20 18.89 -13.21
N THR A 67 6.60 18.97 -12.04
CA THR A 67 7.05 19.86 -10.97
C THR A 67 8.17 19.15 -10.22
N ALA A 68 9.39 19.66 -10.30
CA ALA A 68 10.58 19.05 -9.74
C ALA A 68 11.06 19.85 -8.51
N VAL A 69 11.00 19.22 -7.34
CA VAL A 69 11.21 19.87 -6.04
C VAL A 69 12.54 19.43 -5.44
N ASP A 70 13.35 20.40 -5.04
CA ASP A 70 14.56 20.21 -4.25
C ASP A 70 14.84 21.44 -3.39
N LEU A 71 15.60 21.30 -2.30
CA LEU A 71 16.06 22.41 -1.45
C LEU A 71 17.38 23.03 -1.94
N HIS A 72 18.14 22.30 -2.75
CA HIS A 72 19.45 22.73 -3.20
C HIS A 72 19.37 23.41 -4.56
N GLU A 73 19.32 24.75 -4.54
CA GLU A 73 19.15 25.57 -5.76
C GLU A 73 20.16 25.24 -6.87
N PRO A 74 21.45 24.97 -6.60
CA PRO A 74 22.38 24.61 -7.66
C PRO A 74 21.98 23.35 -8.43
N PHE A 75 21.34 22.35 -7.81
CA PHE A 75 20.81 21.19 -8.55
C PHE A 75 19.65 21.57 -9.45
N LEU A 76 18.79 22.49 -9.00
CA LEU A 76 17.69 23.01 -9.82
C LEU A 76 18.22 23.82 -11.02
N ASP A 77 19.37 24.51 -10.89
CA ASP A 77 20.04 25.17 -12.01
C ASP A 77 20.61 24.14 -13.02
N GLU A 78 21.21 23.06 -12.54
CA GLU A 78 21.64 21.95 -13.38
C GLU A 78 20.44 21.35 -14.14
N LEU A 79 19.31 21.10 -13.45
CA LEU A 79 18.07 20.63 -14.07
C LEU A 79 17.52 21.58 -15.13
N ARG A 80 17.49 22.89 -14.84
CA ARG A 80 17.06 23.92 -15.85
C ARG A 80 17.91 23.86 -17.12
N ALA A 81 19.22 23.76 -16.94
CA ALA A 81 20.16 23.64 -18.06
C ALA A 81 19.95 22.34 -18.86
N ALA A 82 19.81 21.21 -18.17
CA ALA A 82 19.58 19.92 -18.78
C ALA A 82 18.22 19.84 -19.52
N ALA A 83 17.15 20.38 -18.93
CA ALA A 83 15.82 20.47 -19.52
C ALA A 83 15.84 21.31 -20.81
N LYS A 84 16.55 22.44 -20.80
CA LYS A 84 16.74 23.28 -21.99
C LYS A 84 17.49 22.54 -23.09
N ALA A 85 18.58 21.85 -22.74
CA ALA A 85 19.39 21.10 -23.70
C ALA A 85 18.62 19.95 -24.36
N ARG A 86 17.63 19.37 -23.67
CA ARG A 86 16.77 18.26 -24.16
C ARG A 86 15.44 18.72 -24.77
N GLY A 87 15.20 20.02 -24.86
CA GLY A 87 13.94 20.59 -25.39
C GLY A 87 12.71 20.34 -24.47
N LEU A 88 12.95 20.09 -23.18
CA LEU A 88 11.93 19.83 -22.17
C LEU A 88 11.63 21.03 -21.26
N ALA A 89 12.24 22.20 -21.50
CA ALA A 89 12.10 23.39 -20.64
C ALA A 89 10.65 23.86 -20.43
N GLY A 90 9.74 23.57 -21.36
CA GLY A 90 8.31 23.88 -21.22
C GLY A 90 7.50 22.86 -20.44
N ARG A 91 8.12 21.75 -20.03
CA ARG A 91 7.44 20.66 -19.29
C ARG A 91 8.00 20.43 -17.91
N ILE A 92 9.16 21.00 -17.58
CA ILE A 92 9.84 20.83 -16.29
C ILE A 92 9.82 22.15 -15.55
N HIS A 93 9.28 22.12 -14.34
CA HIS A 93 9.08 23.27 -13.46
C HIS A 93 9.87 23.05 -12.16
N PRO A 94 11.15 23.45 -12.11
CA PRO A 94 11.96 23.33 -10.90
C PRO A 94 11.49 24.31 -9.82
N VAL A 95 11.29 23.81 -8.61
CA VAL A 95 10.78 24.57 -7.46
C VAL A 95 11.65 24.32 -6.23
N ASN A 96 12.21 25.40 -5.68
CA ASN A 96 12.95 25.34 -4.42
C ASN A 96 11.96 25.39 -3.25
N THR A 97 11.67 24.24 -2.66
CA THR A 97 10.79 24.12 -1.48
C THR A 97 11.03 22.81 -0.74
N ASP A 98 10.61 22.79 0.53
CA ASP A 98 10.67 21.60 1.36
C ASP A 98 9.60 20.58 0.93
N MET A 99 10.01 19.33 0.63
CA MET A 99 9.09 18.25 0.29
C MET A 99 8.19 17.83 1.46
N GLY A 100 8.52 18.20 2.67
CA GLY A 100 7.72 18.02 3.87
C GLY A 100 6.59 19.03 4.01
N GLU A 101 6.68 20.23 3.35
CA GLU A 101 5.73 21.35 3.48
C GLU A 101 5.30 21.89 2.11
N LEU A 102 4.69 21.02 1.32
CA LEU A 102 4.30 21.34 -0.05
C LEU A 102 3.03 22.22 -0.12
N PRO A 103 3.08 23.38 -0.80
CA PRO A 103 1.97 24.35 -0.84
C PRO A 103 0.92 24.02 -1.92
N TYR A 104 0.82 22.74 -2.34
CA TYR A 104 -0.13 22.33 -3.36
C TYR A 104 -1.48 21.92 -2.77
N GLN A 105 -2.53 22.11 -3.54
CA GLN A 105 -3.88 21.68 -3.19
C GLN A 105 -3.98 20.14 -3.24
N ASP A 106 -4.99 19.61 -2.56
CA ASP A 106 -5.30 18.18 -2.64
C ASP A 106 -5.65 17.77 -4.07
N ALA A 107 -5.34 16.53 -4.43
CA ALA A 107 -5.60 15.95 -5.74
C ALA A 107 -4.92 16.69 -6.92
N SER A 108 -3.77 17.32 -6.70
CA SER A 108 -3.05 18.11 -7.70
C SER A 108 -2.23 17.28 -8.69
N PHE A 109 -1.85 16.05 -8.33
CA PHE A 109 -0.90 15.26 -9.12
C PHE A 109 -1.43 13.86 -9.47
N ASP A 110 -1.16 13.43 -10.67
CA ASP A 110 -1.52 12.11 -11.18
C ASP A 110 -0.41 11.08 -10.87
N LEU A 111 0.83 11.56 -10.69
CA LEU A 111 1.99 10.76 -10.30
C LEU A 111 2.88 11.56 -9.35
N ILE A 112 3.24 10.97 -8.21
CA ILE A 112 4.28 11.48 -7.31
C ILE A 112 5.45 10.52 -7.38
N TRP A 113 6.66 11.09 -7.49
CA TRP A 113 7.91 10.36 -7.64
C TRP A 113 8.93 10.82 -6.59
N ALA A 114 9.70 9.89 -6.01
CA ALA A 114 10.71 10.20 -5.00
C ALA A 114 11.79 9.10 -4.98
N GLU A 115 12.83 9.24 -5.78
CA GLU A 115 13.97 8.31 -5.74
C GLU A 115 15.00 8.74 -4.72
N SER A 116 15.34 7.85 -3.77
CA SER A 116 16.38 8.04 -2.76
C SER A 116 16.26 9.37 -1.97
N SER A 117 15.02 9.81 -1.67
CA SER A 117 14.78 11.12 -1.06
C SER A 117 13.81 11.09 0.13
N ALA A 118 12.87 10.14 0.17
CA ALA A 118 11.80 10.08 1.18
C ALA A 118 12.33 9.98 2.62
N TYR A 119 13.48 9.35 2.82
CA TYR A 119 14.13 9.21 4.12
C TYR A 119 14.37 10.56 4.83
N SER A 120 14.59 11.66 4.08
CA SER A 120 14.89 12.99 4.64
C SER A 120 13.76 13.56 5.49
N ILE A 121 12.51 13.15 5.24
CA ILE A 121 11.33 13.50 6.07
C ILE A 121 10.78 12.27 6.79
N GLY A 122 11.34 11.10 6.54
CA GLY A 122 10.95 9.79 7.04
C GLY A 122 9.85 9.13 6.21
N PHE A 123 10.04 7.84 5.90
CA PHE A 123 9.18 7.03 5.03
C PHE A 123 7.69 7.12 5.39
N ASP A 124 7.34 6.89 6.68
CA ASP A 124 5.94 6.95 7.14
C ASP A 124 5.34 8.36 7.03
N THR A 125 6.16 9.39 7.19
CA THR A 125 5.72 10.78 7.04
C THR A 125 5.46 11.10 5.57
N ALA A 126 6.34 10.66 4.68
CA ALA A 126 6.19 10.76 3.24
C ALA A 126 4.88 10.11 2.78
N LEU A 127 4.64 8.85 3.16
CA LEU A 127 3.41 8.12 2.84
C LEU A 127 2.14 8.89 3.27
N ARG A 128 2.13 9.45 4.49
CA ARG A 128 0.96 10.19 5.01
C ARG A 128 0.78 11.55 4.36
N ARG A 129 1.86 12.36 4.26
CA ARG A 129 1.77 13.74 3.81
C ARG A 129 1.51 13.86 2.31
N TRP A 130 2.11 13.00 1.51
CA TRP A 130 1.98 13.08 0.05
C TRP A 130 0.69 12.48 -0.48
N LYS A 131 0.03 11.60 0.30
CA LYS A 131 -1.22 10.94 -0.11
C LYS A 131 -2.32 11.91 -0.54
N ARG A 132 -2.49 13.02 0.17
CA ARG A 132 -3.52 14.03 -0.16
C ARG A 132 -3.31 14.68 -1.52
N LEU A 133 -2.06 14.76 -1.99
CA LEU A 133 -1.71 15.40 -3.24
C LEU A 133 -2.06 14.55 -4.47
N LEU A 134 -2.30 13.25 -4.30
CA LEU A 134 -2.65 12.35 -5.37
C LEU A 134 -4.08 12.58 -5.84
N ALA A 135 -4.24 12.79 -7.14
CA ALA A 135 -5.54 12.81 -7.81
C ALA A 135 -6.23 11.43 -7.69
N PRO A 136 -7.55 11.35 -7.87
CA PRO A 136 -8.25 10.08 -7.94
C PRO A 136 -7.61 9.13 -8.98
N GLY A 137 -7.18 7.95 -8.55
CA GLY A 137 -6.45 7.00 -9.39
C GLY A 137 -4.96 7.30 -9.56
N GLY A 138 -4.46 8.39 -9.01
CA GLY A 138 -3.04 8.74 -9.02
C GLY A 138 -2.17 7.76 -8.23
N SER A 139 -0.87 7.78 -8.47
CA SER A 139 0.09 6.83 -7.88
C SER A 139 1.30 7.53 -7.29
N LEU A 140 1.85 6.93 -6.23
CA LEU A 140 3.12 7.31 -5.62
C LEU A 140 4.15 6.24 -5.96
N VAL A 141 5.30 6.66 -6.46
CA VAL A 141 6.48 5.81 -6.61
C VAL A 141 7.59 6.40 -5.76
N LEU A 142 8.23 5.57 -4.96
CA LEU A 142 9.39 5.96 -4.17
C LEU A 142 10.39 4.81 -4.05
N THR A 143 11.65 5.12 -3.81
CA THR A 143 12.66 4.13 -3.47
C THR A 143 13.15 4.35 -2.04
N GLU A 144 13.38 3.25 -1.33
CA GLU A 144 13.75 3.25 0.07
C GLU A 144 14.89 2.28 0.33
N CYS A 145 15.83 2.67 1.19
CA CYS A 145 16.90 1.79 1.65
C CYS A 145 16.36 0.83 2.71
N GLU A 146 16.74 -0.44 2.60
CA GLU A 146 16.20 -1.49 3.47
C GLU A 146 17.20 -2.61 3.73
N TRP A 147 16.97 -3.41 4.76
CA TRP A 147 17.71 -4.63 5.01
C TRP A 147 17.33 -5.69 3.98
N THR A 148 18.34 -6.22 3.28
CA THR A 148 18.20 -7.35 2.35
C THR A 148 18.64 -8.67 2.99
N ALA A 149 19.55 -8.63 3.95
CA ALA A 149 19.95 -9.79 4.73
C ALA A 149 18.97 -10.03 5.90
N ALA A 150 18.68 -11.29 6.19
CA ALA A 150 17.87 -11.67 7.36
C ALA A 150 18.55 -11.34 8.69
N ASP A 151 19.89 -11.36 8.73
CA ASP A 151 20.71 -10.97 9.88
C ASP A 151 21.87 -10.08 9.40
N PRO A 152 21.63 -8.78 9.23
CA PRO A 152 22.65 -7.84 8.79
C PRO A 152 23.84 -7.79 9.77
N SER A 153 25.03 -7.58 9.24
CA SER A 153 26.27 -7.50 10.02
C SER A 153 26.20 -6.39 11.10
N PRO A 154 26.87 -6.57 12.23
CA PRO A 154 26.97 -5.52 13.26
C PRO A 154 27.55 -4.21 12.72
N GLN A 155 28.43 -4.27 11.73
CA GLN A 155 29.04 -3.12 11.07
C GLN A 155 28.00 -2.33 10.26
N ALA A 156 27.20 -3.02 9.44
CA ALA A 156 26.12 -2.38 8.69
C ALA A 156 25.07 -1.76 9.62
N ARG A 157 24.68 -2.46 10.69
CA ARG A 157 23.76 -1.90 11.72
C ARG A 157 24.34 -0.64 12.37
N ALA A 158 25.59 -0.69 12.83
CA ALA A 158 26.24 0.45 13.47
C ALA A 158 26.39 1.67 12.53
N PHE A 159 26.47 1.44 11.22
CA PHE A 159 26.52 2.50 10.22
C PHE A 159 25.13 3.16 10.04
N TRP A 160 24.08 2.37 9.86
CA TRP A 160 22.76 2.88 9.50
C TRP A 160 21.94 3.39 10.69
N GLU A 161 21.97 2.70 11.85
CA GLU A 161 21.13 3.03 13.01
C GLU A 161 21.23 4.50 13.48
N PRO A 162 22.41 5.17 13.49
CA PRO A 162 22.50 6.58 13.87
C PRO A 162 21.87 7.52 12.85
N HIS A 163 21.73 7.12 11.60
CA HIS A 163 21.26 7.94 10.50
C HIS A 163 19.81 7.68 10.17
N TYR A 164 19.43 6.39 10.07
CA TYR A 164 18.11 5.98 9.62
C TYR A 164 17.84 4.51 10.01
N ALA A 165 16.70 4.27 10.60
CA ALA A 165 16.28 2.91 10.97
C ALA A 165 15.76 2.17 9.73
N LEU A 166 16.60 1.32 9.13
CA LEU A 166 16.21 0.50 8.00
C LEU A 166 15.19 -0.57 8.43
N ARG A 167 14.29 -0.89 7.52
CA ARG A 167 13.29 -1.95 7.62
C ARG A 167 13.57 -3.01 6.57
N THR A 168 12.90 -4.14 6.66
CA THR A 168 12.84 -5.12 5.58
C THR A 168 11.78 -4.74 4.55
N THR A 169 11.84 -5.33 3.35
CA THR A 169 10.80 -5.17 2.31
C THR A 169 9.41 -5.47 2.85
N GLU A 170 9.26 -6.54 3.66
CA GLU A 170 7.98 -6.92 4.25
C GLU A 170 7.45 -5.87 5.22
N GLU A 171 8.32 -5.26 6.03
CA GLU A 171 7.94 -4.18 6.95
C GLU A 171 7.56 -2.91 6.19
N ASN A 172 8.26 -2.58 5.11
CA ASN A 172 7.92 -1.45 4.25
C ASN A 172 6.58 -1.66 3.53
N VAL A 173 6.30 -2.85 3.02
CA VAL A 173 4.99 -3.22 2.45
C VAL A 173 3.88 -3.09 3.51
N ARG A 174 4.12 -3.54 4.75
CA ARG A 174 3.17 -3.35 5.87
C ARG A 174 2.95 -1.88 6.19
N ALA A 175 4.00 -1.05 6.18
CA ALA A 175 3.88 0.38 6.40
C ALA A 175 3.07 1.06 5.28
N CYS A 176 3.30 0.71 4.01
CA CYS A 176 2.52 1.20 2.88
C CYS A 176 1.03 0.84 3.01
N THR A 177 0.71 -0.42 3.32
CA THR A 177 -0.67 -0.86 3.50
C THR A 177 -1.31 -0.23 4.74
N GLY A 178 -0.58 -0.11 5.85
CA GLY A 178 -1.01 0.59 7.05
C GLY A 178 -1.29 2.08 6.85
N ALA A 179 -0.57 2.73 5.92
CA ALA A 179 -0.84 4.10 5.49
C ALA A 179 -2.03 4.21 4.50
N GLY A 180 -2.68 3.09 4.18
CA GLY A 180 -3.84 3.03 3.30
C GLY A 180 -3.47 3.11 1.82
N TYR A 181 -2.40 2.46 1.41
CA TYR A 181 -2.05 2.24 0.01
C TYR A 181 -2.20 0.77 -0.38
N SER A 182 -2.53 0.54 -1.64
CA SER A 182 -2.34 -0.73 -2.32
C SER A 182 -0.96 -0.72 -2.97
N VAL A 183 -0.16 -1.77 -2.76
CA VAL A 183 1.14 -1.94 -3.45
C VAL A 183 0.86 -2.50 -4.84
N LEU A 184 1.15 -1.72 -5.88
CA LEU A 184 0.99 -2.12 -7.29
C LEU A 184 2.13 -3.04 -7.73
N GLY A 185 3.32 -2.85 -7.16
CA GLY A 185 4.52 -3.63 -7.39
C GLY A 185 5.69 -3.04 -6.61
N PHE A 186 6.72 -3.84 -6.45
CA PHE A 186 8.01 -3.40 -5.93
C PHE A 186 9.14 -4.01 -6.73
N HIS A 187 10.31 -3.39 -6.70
CA HIS A 187 11.47 -3.82 -7.47
C HIS A 187 12.76 -3.52 -6.69
N PRO A 188 13.47 -4.54 -6.20
CA PRO A 188 14.81 -4.37 -5.66
C PRO A 188 15.76 -3.83 -6.76
N GLN A 189 16.51 -2.80 -6.42
CA GLN A 189 17.48 -2.23 -7.36
C GLN A 189 18.67 -3.18 -7.54
N PRO A 190 19.10 -3.42 -8.80
CA PRO A 190 20.26 -4.25 -9.07
C PRO A 190 21.57 -3.54 -8.66
N GLU A 191 22.66 -4.29 -8.55
CA GLU A 191 23.98 -3.73 -8.20
C GLU A 191 24.42 -2.65 -9.19
N SER A 192 24.09 -2.77 -10.46
CA SER A 192 24.40 -1.75 -11.47
C SER A 192 23.85 -0.36 -11.16
N ASP A 193 22.75 -0.26 -10.39
CA ASP A 193 22.19 1.03 -9.97
C ASP A 193 23.07 1.73 -8.92
N TRP A 194 23.76 0.94 -8.12
CA TRP A 194 24.75 1.45 -7.17
C TRP A 194 26.03 1.91 -7.88
N ASP A 195 26.45 1.17 -8.90
CA ASP A 195 27.62 1.54 -9.74
C ASP A 195 27.40 2.87 -10.46
N GLU A 196 26.18 3.16 -10.94
CA GLU A 196 25.83 4.43 -11.59
C GLU A 196 25.99 5.66 -10.66
N TYR A 197 25.89 5.46 -9.36
CA TYR A 197 26.09 6.51 -8.36
C TYR A 197 27.50 6.49 -7.77
N TYR A 198 27.94 5.34 -7.27
CA TYR A 198 29.20 5.25 -6.56
C TYR A 198 30.44 5.30 -7.45
N GLY A 199 30.36 4.87 -8.70
CA GLY A 199 31.47 4.99 -9.63
C GLY A 199 31.92 6.44 -9.82
N PRO A 200 31.02 7.34 -10.31
CA PRO A 200 31.34 8.76 -10.44
C PRO A 200 31.69 9.46 -9.11
N LEU A 201 31.05 9.07 -7.99
CA LEU A 201 31.37 9.62 -6.68
C LEU A 201 32.79 9.25 -6.24
N ALA A 202 33.19 8.00 -6.41
CA ALA A 202 34.54 7.54 -6.07
C ALA A 202 35.63 8.28 -6.87
N GLU A 203 35.42 8.44 -8.17
CA GLU A 203 36.34 9.23 -9.03
C GLU A 203 36.44 10.68 -8.53
N ARG A 204 35.31 11.28 -8.14
CA ARG A 204 35.27 12.64 -7.58
C ARG A 204 36.00 12.74 -6.24
N VAL A 205 35.79 11.76 -5.34
CA VAL A 205 36.46 11.68 -4.03
C VAL A 205 37.98 11.57 -4.20
N ASP A 206 38.46 10.78 -5.16
CA ASP A 206 39.88 10.61 -5.42
C ASP A 206 40.55 11.86 -6.05
N ALA A 207 39.79 12.61 -6.83
CA ALA A 207 40.26 13.84 -7.50
C ALA A 207 40.18 15.10 -6.62
N SER A 208 39.52 15.05 -5.46
CA SER A 208 39.27 16.24 -4.64
C SER A 208 40.42 16.59 -3.71
N ASP A 209 40.68 17.92 -3.55
CA ASP A 209 41.70 18.43 -2.65
C ASP A 209 41.22 18.43 -1.19
N PRO A 210 41.81 17.62 -0.31
CA PRO A 210 41.41 17.52 1.09
C PRO A 210 41.70 18.78 1.89
N GLN A 211 42.51 19.73 1.36
CA GLN A 211 42.85 20.98 2.02
C GLN A 211 41.80 22.09 1.82
N ALA A 212 40.85 21.87 0.90
CA ALA A 212 39.75 22.82 0.74
C ALA A 212 38.85 22.85 2.00
N PRO A 213 38.26 24.01 2.34
CA PRO A 213 37.45 24.14 3.54
C PRO A 213 36.33 23.10 3.64
N GLY A 214 36.28 22.37 4.75
CA GLY A 214 35.28 21.32 5.00
C GLY A 214 35.48 20.02 4.21
N MET A 215 36.37 20.01 3.22
CA MET A 215 36.51 18.87 2.29
C MET A 215 37.09 17.62 2.98
N ALA A 216 38.01 17.78 3.93
CA ALA A 216 38.58 16.64 4.65
C ALA A 216 37.52 15.79 5.34
N GLU A 217 36.54 16.42 5.98
CA GLU A 217 35.42 15.75 6.67
C GLU A 217 34.42 15.17 5.67
N ALA A 218 34.05 15.92 4.63
CA ALA A 218 33.17 15.43 3.56
C ALA A 218 33.77 14.18 2.84
N LEU A 219 35.06 14.22 2.54
CA LEU A 219 35.78 13.07 1.95
C LEU A 219 35.85 11.86 2.89
N ALA A 220 36.02 12.10 4.20
CA ALA A 220 36.01 11.02 5.18
C ALA A 220 34.64 10.32 5.21
N GLY A 221 33.55 11.09 5.20
CA GLY A 221 32.18 10.55 5.12
C GLY A 221 31.93 9.77 3.84
N ALA A 222 32.25 10.35 2.68
CA ALA A 222 32.07 9.67 1.39
C ALA A 222 32.89 8.37 1.28
N ARG A 223 34.15 8.37 1.77
CA ARG A 223 34.95 7.13 1.80
C ARG A 223 34.40 6.09 2.74
N ALA A 224 33.84 6.47 3.88
CA ALA A 224 33.19 5.53 4.81
C ALA A 224 31.95 4.90 4.17
N GLU A 225 31.15 5.68 3.46
CA GLU A 225 29.96 5.19 2.73
C GLU A 225 30.35 4.22 1.60
N LEU A 226 31.34 4.59 0.76
CA LEU A 226 31.87 3.73 -0.30
C LEU A 226 32.45 2.43 0.26
N ALA A 227 33.19 2.47 1.37
CA ALA A 227 33.73 1.30 2.03
C ALA A 227 32.62 0.42 2.60
N MET A 228 31.59 1.02 3.24
CA MET A 228 30.44 0.29 3.75
C MET A 228 29.72 -0.48 2.65
N ARG A 229 29.47 0.15 1.50
CA ARG A 229 28.84 -0.54 0.36
C ARG A 229 29.70 -1.69 -0.16
N ARG A 230 30.98 -1.45 -0.35
CA ARG A 230 31.92 -2.48 -0.85
C ARG A 230 31.99 -3.69 0.08
N ASP A 231 32.06 -3.46 1.40
CA ASP A 231 32.36 -4.51 2.38
C ASP A 231 31.08 -5.18 2.94
N HIS A 232 29.93 -4.49 2.90
CA HIS A 232 28.66 -4.90 3.50
C HIS A 232 27.45 -4.67 2.59
N GLY A 233 27.65 -4.51 1.29
CA GLY A 233 26.57 -4.20 0.34
C GLY A 233 25.52 -5.29 0.17
N GLU A 234 25.79 -6.53 0.61
CA GLU A 234 24.80 -7.60 0.62
C GLU A 234 23.80 -7.49 1.79
N ASP A 235 24.13 -6.70 2.84
CA ASP A 235 23.28 -6.55 4.01
C ASP A 235 22.09 -5.64 3.76
N TYR A 236 22.22 -4.68 2.85
CA TYR A 236 21.20 -3.65 2.58
C TYR A 236 21.15 -3.28 1.09
N GLY A 237 20.01 -2.78 0.67
CA GLY A 237 19.79 -2.36 -0.70
C GLY A 237 18.66 -1.33 -0.80
N TYR A 238 18.44 -0.81 -2.00
CA TYR A 238 17.26 -0.01 -2.30
C TYR A 238 16.19 -0.85 -2.97
N THR A 239 14.95 -0.65 -2.57
CA THR A 239 13.77 -1.20 -3.25
C THR A 239 12.84 -0.07 -3.63
N GLY A 240 12.40 -0.09 -4.90
CA GLY A 240 11.38 0.83 -5.38
C GLY A 240 9.97 0.26 -5.20
N TYR A 241 9.05 1.09 -4.76
CA TYR A 241 7.64 0.77 -4.50
C TYR A 241 6.74 1.63 -5.38
N ALA A 242 5.85 1.00 -6.13
CA ALA A 242 4.75 1.69 -6.80
C ALA A 242 3.46 1.47 -6.00
N LEU A 243 2.82 2.56 -5.61
CA LEU A 243 1.73 2.59 -4.64
C LEU A 243 0.54 3.38 -5.21
N ARG A 244 -0.67 2.97 -4.86
CA ARG A 244 -1.88 3.75 -5.13
C ARG A 244 -2.70 3.87 -3.85
N PRO A 245 -3.29 5.03 -3.52
CA PRO A 245 -4.22 5.12 -2.41
C PRO A 245 -5.27 4.02 -2.52
N ALA A 246 -5.41 3.21 -1.48
CA ALA A 246 -6.46 2.20 -1.43
C ALA A 246 -7.82 2.91 -1.52
N ALA A 247 -8.72 2.35 -2.32
CA ALA A 247 -10.06 2.89 -2.43
C ALA A 247 -10.70 2.95 -1.03
N SER A 248 -11.17 4.12 -0.64
CA SER A 248 -12.00 4.27 0.56
C SER A 248 -13.40 3.77 0.21
N TRP A 249 -13.85 2.76 0.94
CA TRP A 249 -15.17 2.19 0.81
C TRP A 249 -15.96 2.50 2.08
N PRO A 250 -16.67 3.66 2.15
CA PRO A 250 -17.59 3.93 3.24
C PRO A 250 -18.57 2.79 3.37
N THR A 251 -18.74 2.29 4.58
CA THR A 251 -19.67 1.19 4.87
C THR A 251 -20.70 1.65 5.89
N ARG A 252 -21.93 1.17 5.73
CA ARG A 252 -23.02 1.41 6.66
C ARG A 252 -24.01 0.24 6.67
N PRO A 253 -24.84 0.14 7.71
CA PRO A 253 -25.99 -0.76 7.66
C PRO A 253 -26.87 -0.46 6.46
N GLU A 254 -27.44 -1.53 5.87
CA GLU A 254 -28.49 -1.43 4.86
C GLU A 254 -29.73 -0.73 5.45
N SER A 255 -30.32 0.15 4.69
CA SER A 255 -31.62 0.75 4.96
C SER A 255 -32.70 0.17 4.02
N ALA A 256 -33.96 0.38 4.34
CA ALA A 256 -35.06 -0.05 3.47
C ALA A 256 -34.98 0.57 2.05
N ALA A 257 -34.38 1.75 1.91
CA ALA A 257 -34.19 2.41 0.63
C ALA A 257 -33.15 1.71 -0.26
N ASP A 258 -32.27 0.90 0.32
CA ASP A 258 -31.18 0.23 -0.41
C ASP A 258 -31.63 -1.11 -1.05
N ALA A 259 -32.80 -1.65 -0.70
CA ALA A 259 -33.22 -2.99 -1.10
C ALA A 259 -33.09 -3.26 -2.62
N ALA A 260 -33.49 -2.30 -3.45
CA ALA A 260 -33.36 -2.40 -4.90
C ALA A 260 -31.90 -2.40 -5.38
N ALA A 261 -31.04 -1.56 -4.75
CA ALA A 261 -29.61 -1.49 -5.07
C ALA A 261 -28.89 -2.76 -4.60
N VAL A 262 -29.21 -3.26 -3.42
CA VAL A 262 -28.68 -4.53 -2.87
C VAL A 262 -29.06 -5.70 -3.80
N ARG A 263 -30.33 -5.79 -4.26
CA ARG A 263 -30.73 -6.79 -5.24
C ARG A 263 -29.89 -6.68 -6.52
N ALA A 264 -29.73 -5.48 -7.07
CA ALA A 264 -28.95 -5.26 -8.28
C ALA A 264 -27.47 -5.64 -8.13
N VAL A 265 -26.85 -5.36 -6.97
CA VAL A 265 -25.46 -5.77 -6.69
C VAL A 265 -25.35 -7.29 -6.65
N ASN A 266 -26.27 -8.00 -5.98
CA ASN A 266 -26.26 -9.47 -5.91
C ASN A 266 -26.50 -10.09 -7.29
N ALA A 267 -27.49 -9.63 -8.05
CA ALA A 267 -27.76 -10.11 -9.40
C ALA A 267 -26.56 -9.91 -10.36
N ALA A 268 -25.82 -8.82 -10.21
CA ALA A 268 -24.66 -8.53 -11.05
C ALA A 268 -23.37 -9.27 -10.64
N ALA A 269 -23.27 -9.69 -9.38
CA ALA A 269 -22.07 -10.32 -8.83
C ALA A 269 -22.00 -11.83 -9.10
N PHE A 270 -23.14 -12.49 -9.33
CA PHE A 270 -23.24 -13.93 -9.50
C PHE A 270 -23.78 -14.31 -10.89
N PRO A 271 -23.56 -15.55 -11.35
CA PRO A 271 -24.01 -15.99 -12.68
C PRO A 271 -25.53 -16.04 -12.84
N THR A 272 -26.27 -16.14 -11.73
CA THR A 272 -27.74 -16.23 -11.68
C THR A 272 -28.30 -15.21 -10.69
N GLU A 273 -29.62 -15.02 -10.67
CA GLU A 273 -30.29 -14.18 -9.66
C GLU A 273 -30.58 -14.91 -8.34
N ALA A 274 -30.13 -16.14 -8.18
CA ALA A 274 -30.44 -16.97 -7.01
C ALA A 274 -30.01 -16.30 -5.69
N GLU A 275 -28.84 -15.66 -5.67
CA GLU A 275 -28.35 -14.95 -4.49
C GLU A 275 -29.14 -13.66 -4.21
N ALA A 276 -29.64 -13.01 -5.25
CA ALA A 276 -30.53 -11.86 -5.09
C ALA A 276 -31.89 -12.29 -4.52
N ASP A 277 -32.44 -13.39 -5.03
CA ASP A 277 -33.70 -13.98 -4.52
C ASP A 277 -33.52 -14.50 -3.08
N LEU A 278 -32.36 -15.08 -2.75
CA LEU A 278 -32.02 -15.51 -1.40
C LEU A 278 -32.03 -14.34 -0.41
N VAL A 279 -31.43 -13.20 -0.76
CA VAL A 279 -31.44 -12.00 0.10
C VAL A 279 -32.86 -11.53 0.36
N ASP A 280 -33.71 -11.48 -0.66
CA ASP A 280 -35.11 -11.06 -0.53
C ASP A 280 -35.92 -12.04 0.35
N ALA A 281 -35.71 -13.35 0.20
CA ALA A 281 -36.34 -14.36 1.04
C ALA A 281 -35.87 -14.30 2.50
N LEU A 282 -34.57 -14.11 2.73
CA LEU A 282 -34.00 -13.97 4.07
C LEU A 282 -34.49 -12.68 4.76
N ARG A 283 -34.68 -11.60 4.01
CA ARG A 283 -35.23 -10.33 4.54
C ARG A 283 -36.68 -10.48 5.01
N ALA A 284 -37.43 -11.41 4.41
CA ALA A 284 -38.82 -11.70 4.78
C ALA A 284 -38.95 -12.76 5.91
N ASP A 285 -37.85 -13.37 6.34
CA ASP A 285 -37.81 -14.40 7.39
C ASP A 285 -37.34 -13.80 8.72
N ASP A 286 -38.26 -13.46 9.61
CA ASP A 286 -37.97 -12.87 10.94
C ASP A 286 -37.11 -13.80 11.82
N GLY A 287 -37.10 -15.12 11.57
CA GLY A 287 -36.27 -16.09 12.29
C GLY A 287 -34.82 -16.10 11.80
N ALA A 288 -34.59 -15.74 10.55
CA ALA A 288 -33.28 -15.70 9.91
C ALA A 288 -32.65 -14.29 9.93
N TRP A 289 -33.47 -13.27 9.71
CA TRP A 289 -32.98 -11.89 9.58
C TRP A 289 -32.45 -11.34 10.90
N LEU A 290 -31.19 -10.89 10.90
CA LEU A 290 -30.59 -10.21 12.05
C LEU A 290 -30.52 -8.71 11.77
N PRO A 291 -31.44 -7.88 12.36
CA PRO A 291 -31.48 -6.46 12.10
C PRO A 291 -30.12 -5.78 12.35
N GLY A 292 -29.62 -4.98 11.40
CA GLY A 292 -28.33 -4.30 11.49
C GLY A 292 -27.13 -5.20 11.14
N LEU A 293 -27.33 -6.41 10.59
CA LEU A 293 -26.25 -7.27 10.08
C LEU A 293 -26.36 -7.50 8.56
N SER A 294 -27.00 -6.58 7.85
CA SER A 294 -26.87 -6.35 6.41
C SER A 294 -26.14 -5.04 6.20
N TYR A 295 -25.04 -5.06 5.47
CA TYR A 295 -24.15 -3.93 5.24
C TYR A 295 -23.90 -3.67 3.76
N VAL A 296 -23.78 -2.41 3.42
CA VAL A 296 -23.40 -1.96 2.08
C VAL A 296 -22.08 -1.17 2.14
N ALA A 297 -21.30 -1.26 1.04
CA ALA A 297 -20.20 -0.34 0.79
C ALA A 297 -20.56 0.57 -0.38
N GLU A 298 -20.26 1.87 -0.24
CA GLU A 298 -20.60 2.90 -1.22
C GLU A 298 -19.38 3.25 -2.08
N ALA A 299 -19.62 3.39 -3.37
CA ALA A 299 -18.64 3.97 -4.29
C ALA A 299 -18.58 5.51 -4.09
N PRO A 300 -17.50 6.18 -4.60
CA PRO A 300 -17.36 7.65 -4.48
C PRO A 300 -18.53 8.47 -5.04
N ASP A 301 -19.29 7.90 -5.98
CA ASP A 301 -20.51 8.50 -6.54
C ASP A 301 -21.77 8.26 -5.71
N GLY A 302 -21.64 7.64 -4.53
CA GLY A 302 -22.75 7.32 -3.63
C GLY A 302 -23.55 6.08 -4.01
N THR A 303 -23.18 5.36 -5.08
CA THR A 303 -23.86 4.11 -5.47
C THR A 303 -23.43 2.95 -4.59
N VAL A 304 -24.35 2.01 -4.31
CA VAL A 304 -24.02 0.77 -3.59
C VAL A 304 -23.13 -0.10 -4.50
N ALA A 305 -21.91 -0.37 -4.05
CA ALA A 305 -20.90 -1.12 -4.79
C ALA A 305 -20.72 -2.56 -4.30
N ALA A 306 -20.96 -2.80 -3.01
CA ALA A 306 -20.85 -4.12 -2.40
C ALA A 306 -21.91 -4.31 -1.30
N HIS A 307 -22.24 -5.57 -1.04
CA HIS A 307 -23.19 -6.00 -0.02
C HIS A 307 -22.67 -7.22 0.71
N ALA A 308 -22.89 -7.30 2.02
CA ALA A 308 -22.64 -8.48 2.84
C ALA A 308 -23.75 -8.66 3.87
N LEU A 309 -24.25 -9.88 4.00
CA LEU A 309 -25.36 -10.24 4.88
C LEU A 309 -24.92 -11.31 5.87
N ILE A 310 -25.22 -11.10 7.15
CA ILE A 310 -25.13 -12.12 8.21
C ILE A 310 -26.54 -12.43 8.69
N THR A 311 -26.86 -13.72 8.70
CA THR A 311 -28.17 -14.25 9.12
C THR A 311 -28.01 -15.29 10.23
N ARG A 312 -29.10 -15.62 10.92
CA ARG A 312 -29.14 -16.67 11.93
C ARG A 312 -28.97 -18.04 11.27
N CYS A 313 -28.13 -18.91 11.85
CA CYS A 313 -28.10 -20.35 11.62
C CYS A 313 -27.93 -21.07 12.94
N LEU A 314 -27.96 -22.40 12.93
CA LEU A 314 -27.74 -23.21 14.14
C LEU A 314 -26.58 -24.17 13.87
N VAL A 315 -25.81 -24.49 14.92
CA VAL A 315 -24.78 -25.54 14.91
C VAL A 315 -25.12 -26.52 16.03
N GLY A 316 -25.50 -27.75 15.69
CA GLY A 316 -25.95 -28.75 16.67
C GLY A 316 -27.12 -28.23 17.55
N GLY A 317 -27.97 -27.38 17.00
CA GLY A 317 -29.09 -26.72 17.70
C GLY A 317 -28.73 -25.47 18.49
N ALA A 318 -27.43 -25.09 18.64
CA ALA A 318 -27.02 -23.88 19.28
C ALA A 318 -26.99 -22.68 18.27
N PRO A 319 -27.35 -21.46 18.71
CA PRO A 319 -27.32 -20.29 17.84
C PRO A 319 -25.90 -20.00 17.31
N ALA A 320 -25.81 -19.75 16.00
CA ALA A 320 -24.65 -19.28 15.28
C ALA A 320 -25.11 -18.34 14.16
N ALA A 321 -24.19 -17.75 13.43
CA ALA A 321 -24.47 -16.86 12.33
C ALA A 321 -23.82 -17.38 11.03
N ALA A 322 -24.42 -17.07 9.88
CA ALA A 322 -23.91 -17.41 8.57
C ALA A 322 -23.68 -16.10 7.77
N LEU A 323 -22.49 -15.94 7.22
CA LEU A 323 -22.16 -14.84 6.31
C LEU A 323 -22.41 -15.31 4.86
N ALA A 324 -23.52 -14.91 4.31
CA ALA A 324 -23.91 -15.17 2.92
C ALA A 324 -25.17 -14.35 2.53
N PRO A 325 -25.21 -13.79 1.30
CA PRO A 325 -24.10 -13.70 0.35
C PRO A 325 -23.12 -12.54 0.67
N VAL A 326 -21.98 -12.58 -0.02
CA VAL A 326 -21.07 -11.42 -0.15
C VAL A 326 -20.96 -11.10 -1.65
N ALA A 327 -21.43 -9.92 -2.03
CA ALA A 327 -21.52 -9.50 -3.43
C ALA A 327 -20.75 -8.19 -3.66
N VAL A 328 -20.06 -8.09 -4.81
CA VAL A 328 -19.38 -6.87 -5.25
C VAL A 328 -19.66 -6.68 -6.73
N LEU A 329 -20.12 -5.49 -7.13
CA LEU A 329 -20.30 -5.14 -8.54
C LEU A 329 -19.03 -5.47 -9.34
N PRO A 330 -19.12 -6.08 -10.53
CA PRO A 330 -17.97 -6.51 -11.33
C PRO A 330 -16.90 -5.43 -11.51
N ARG A 331 -17.33 -4.18 -11.78
CA ARG A 331 -16.42 -3.04 -11.95
C ARG A 331 -15.66 -2.62 -10.69
N HIS A 332 -16.10 -3.06 -9.52
CA HIS A 332 -15.50 -2.75 -8.22
C HIS A 332 -14.86 -3.97 -7.52
N GLN A 333 -14.82 -5.12 -8.19
CA GLN A 333 -14.12 -6.30 -7.67
C GLN A 333 -12.61 -6.05 -7.59
N ARG A 334 -11.96 -6.66 -6.59
CA ARG A 334 -10.51 -6.53 -6.32
C ARG A 334 -10.02 -5.11 -6.01
N THR A 335 -10.93 -4.19 -5.62
CA THR A 335 -10.61 -2.82 -5.21
C THR A 335 -10.70 -2.60 -3.69
N GLY A 336 -11.00 -3.65 -2.92
CA GLY A 336 -11.16 -3.57 -1.46
C GLY A 336 -12.61 -3.46 -0.97
N ALA A 337 -13.61 -3.21 -1.85
CA ALA A 337 -15.01 -3.05 -1.47
C ALA A 337 -15.57 -4.26 -0.70
N GLY A 338 -15.29 -5.48 -1.18
CA GLY A 338 -15.70 -6.71 -0.50
C GLY A 338 -15.06 -6.86 0.88
N THR A 339 -13.78 -6.55 1.01
CA THR A 339 -13.09 -6.59 2.31
C THR A 339 -13.68 -5.58 3.28
N ALA A 340 -13.97 -4.36 2.82
CA ALA A 340 -14.54 -3.32 3.66
C ALA A 340 -15.93 -3.71 4.20
N VAL A 341 -16.83 -4.20 3.34
CA VAL A 341 -18.19 -4.55 3.75
C VAL A 341 -18.22 -5.81 4.64
N VAL A 342 -17.37 -6.81 4.37
CA VAL A 342 -17.26 -8.00 5.22
C VAL A 342 -16.74 -7.63 6.61
N ARG A 343 -15.69 -6.80 6.70
CA ARG A 343 -15.17 -6.33 7.98
C ARG A 343 -16.24 -5.60 8.78
N ALA A 344 -16.94 -4.65 8.16
CA ALA A 344 -17.98 -3.87 8.83
C ALA A 344 -19.10 -4.75 9.38
N VAL A 345 -19.60 -5.73 8.63
CA VAL A 345 -20.65 -6.61 9.11
C VAL A 345 -20.17 -7.58 10.19
N LEU A 346 -18.91 -8.05 10.14
CA LEU A 346 -18.32 -8.88 11.19
C LEU A 346 -18.12 -8.09 12.49
N ASP A 347 -17.65 -6.84 12.42
CA ASP A 347 -17.54 -5.94 13.57
C ASP A 347 -18.92 -5.67 14.20
N ALA A 348 -19.94 -5.46 13.38
CA ALA A 348 -21.31 -5.29 13.84
C ALA A 348 -21.85 -6.58 14.50
N ALA A 349 -21.57 -7.74 13.94
CA ALA A 349 -21.95 -9.03 14.52
C ALA A 349 -21.30 -9.20 15.91
N ARG A 350 -19.99 -8.92 16.03
CA ARG A 350 -19.27 -8.94 17.31
C ARG A 350 -19.89 -7.99 18.33
N ALA A 351 -20.19 -6.76 17.92
CA ALA A 351 -20.80 -5.75 18.78
C ALA A 351 -22.19 -6.17 19.31
N ARG A 352 -22.91 -7.01 18.57
CA ARG A 352 -24.18 -7.64 18.99
C ARG A 352 -24.00 -8.85 19.89
N GLY A 353 -22.77 -9.30 20.13
CA GLY A 353 -22.46 -10.50 20.92
C GLY A 353 -22.43 -11.81 20.13
N GLU A 354 -22.48 -11.78 18.79
CA GLU A 354 -22.25 -12.98 17.97
C GLU A 354 -20.80 -13.40 18.13
N ARG A 355 -20.57 -14.69 18.37
CA ARG A 355 -19.23 -15.24 18.62
C ARG A 355 -18.74 -16.18 17.52
N LEU A 356 -19.66 -16.74 16.72
CA LEU A 356 -19.36 -17.66 15.64
C LEU A 356 -20.08 -17.23 14.36
N VAL A 357 -19.31 -16.98 13.33
CA VAL A 357 -19.81 -16.74 11.99
C VAL A 357 -19.24 -17.80 11.06
N LEU A 358 -20.13 -18.54 10.38
CA LEU A 358 -19.78 -19.54 9.40
C LEU A 358 -19.89 -18.94 8.00
N VAL A 359 -18.96 -19.31 7.14
CA VAL A 359 -18.98 -18.88 5.74
C VAL A 359 -18.60 -20.04 4.83
N LEU A 360 -19.37 -20.21 3.77
CA LEU A 360 -19.03 -21.10 2.66
C LEU A 360 -18.49 -20.23 1.52
N GLY A 361 -17.23 -20.39 1.16
CA GLY A 361 -16.61 -19.55 0.15
C GLY A 361 -15.15 -19.91 -0.14
N HIS A 362 -14.44 -19.01 -0.82
CA HIS A 362 -13.05 -19.25 -1.22
C HIS A 362 -12.12 -19.36 0.00
N PRO A 363 -11.43 -20.48 0.19
CA PRO A 363 -10.62 -20.73 1.38
C PRO A 363 -9.47 -19.72 1.56
N GLU A 364 -8.97 -19.13 0.50
CA GLU A 364 -7.90 -18.12 0.54
C GLU A 364 -8.38 -16.71 0.91
N TYR A 365 -9.71 -16.48 0.89
CA TYR A 365 -10.23 -15.12 1.09
C TYR A 365 -10.46 -14.78 2.56
N TYR A 366 -11.12 -15.65 3.32
CA TYR A 366 -11.59 -15.35 4.67
C TYR A 366 -10.52 -15.36 5.78
N PRO A 367 -9.40 -16.10 5.68
CA PRO A 367 -8.32 -16.05 6.66
C PRO A 367 -7.73 -14.66 6.90
N ARG A 368 -7.82 -13.75 5.91
CA ARG A 368 -7.35 -12.36 6.04
C ARG A 368 -8.02 -11.56 7.15
N PHE A 369 -9.22 -11.94 7.56
CA PHE A 369 -9.96 -11.26 8.62
C PHE A 369 -9.51 -11.65 10.02
N ALA A 370 -8.75 -12.74 10.16
CA ALA A 370 -8.33 -13.29 11.45
C ALA A 370 -6.82 -13.54 11.60
N GLY A 371 -6.02 -13.41 10.58
CA GLY A 371 -4.60 -13.82 10.62
C GLY A 371 -3.66 -13.00 9.74
N GLY A 372 -3.93 -11.74 9.45
CA GLY A 372 -3.09 -10.89 8.61
C GLY A 372 -3.02 -9.45 9.12
N PRO A 373 -2.34 -8.55 8.41
CA PRO A 373 -2.24 -7.14 8.77
C PRO A 373 -3.59 -6.43 8.86
N GLU A 374 -4.61 -7.04 8.30
CA GLU A 374 -6.00 -6.60 8.36
C GLU A 374 -6.83 -7.33 9.43
N ALA A 375 -6.23 -8.24 10.20
CA ALA A 375 -6.94 -9.03 11.20
C ALA A 375 -7.41 -8.17 12.38
N SER A 376 -8.64 -8.41 12.83
CA SER A 376 -9.10 -7.85 14.10
C SER A 376 -8.50 -8.63 15.26
N PRO A 377 -7.99 -7.94 16.31
CA PRO A 377 -7.38 -8.63 17.44
C PRO A 377 -8.30 -9.65 18.10
N GLY A 378 -7.81 -10.86 18.29
CA GLY A 378 -8.53 -11.94 18.96
C GLY A 378 -9.54 -12.70 18.10
N TRP A 379 -9.54 -12.48 16.77
CA TRP A 379 -10.32 -13.30 15.85
C TRP A 379 -9.53 -14.50 15.39
N HIS A 380 -10.25 -15.62 15.19
CA HIS A 380 -9.68 -16.87 14.68
C HIS A 380 -10.46 -17.32 13.47
N CYS A 381 -9.76 -17.80 12.44
CA CYS A 381 -10.33 -18.32 11.21
C CYS A 381 -9.69 -19.67 10.91
N THR A 382 -10.51 -20.72 10.91
CA THR A 382 -10.07 -22.09 10.61
C THR A 382 -11.14 -22.81 9.81
N PRO A 383 -10.83 -23.94 9.11
CA PRO A 383 -11.86 -24.83 8.61
C PRO A 383 -12.85 -25.22 9.71
N ALA A 384 -14.12 -25.23 9.40
CA ALA A 384 -15.19 -25.47 10.38
C ALA A 384 -15.09 -26.87 11.04
N SER A 385 -14.55 -27.85 10.32
CA SER A 385 -14.26 -29.19 10.81
C SER A 385 -13.30 -29.20 12.01
N GLY A 386 -12.35 -28.24 12.07
CA GLY A 386 -11.44 -28.07 13.20
C GLY A 386 -12.13 -27.79 14.54
N TYR A 387 -13.37 -27.32 14.51
CA TYR A 387 -14.24 -27.16 15.67
C TYR A 387 -15.30 -28.26 15.80
N GLY A 388 -15.25 -29.33 14.98
CA GLY A 388 -16.28 -30.37 14.96
C GLY A 388 -17.61 -29.93 14.34
N ILE A 389 -17.60 -28.87 13.53
CA ILE A 389 -18.77 -28.40 12.79
C ILE A 389 -18.80 -29.09 11.42
N ARG A 390 -19.93 -29.60 11.06
CA ARG A 390 -20.16 -30.32 9.80
C ARG A 390 -21.14 -29.54 8.92
N PRO A 391 -20.89 -29.45 7.60
CA PRO A 391 -21.85 -28.88 6.67
C PRO A 391 -23.12 -29.76 6.61
N GLY A 392 -24.25 -29.14 6.26
CA GLY A 392 -25.51 -29.86 6.03
C GLY A 392 -25.58 -30.60 4.68
N SER A 393 -24.64 -30.31 3.77
CA SER A 393 -24.49 -30.88 2.44
C SER A 393 -23.03 -31.22 2.15
N GLU A 394 -22.77 -32.01 1.11
CA GLU A 394 -21.38 -32.29 0.70
C GLU A 394 -20.70 -31.03 0.12
N VAL A 395 -19.72 -30.51 0.83
CA VAL A 395 -18.86 -29.40 0.40
C VAL A 395 -17.40 -29.71 0.78
N PRO A 396 -16.40 -29.22 0.03
CA PRO A 396 -15.00 -29.35 0.42
C PRO A 396 -14.77 -28.76 1.81
N ASP A 397 -13.99 -29.44 2.64
CA ASP A 397 -13.75 -29.03 4.03
C ASP A 397 -13.13 -27.64 4.12
N GLU A 398 -12.18 -27.32 3.23
CA GLU A 398 -11.53 -26.04 3.14
C GLU A 398 -12.45 -24.87 2.71
N ALA A 399 -13.59 -25.18 2.09
CA ALA A 399 -14.54 -24.17 1.63
C ALA A 399 -15.46 -23.67 2.76
N MET A 400 -15.65 -24.45 3.83
CA MET A 400 -16.44 -24.06 4.98
C MET A 400 -15.53 -23.56 6.09
N THR A 401 -15.56 -22.27 6.34
CA THR A 401 -14.73 -21.58 7.32
C THR A 401 -15.53 -21.14 8.54
N ALA A 402 -14.97 -21.31 9.72
CA ALA A 402 -15.47 -20.78 10.98
C ALA A 402 -14.65 -19.57 11.41
N LEU A 403 -15.31 -18.41 11.54
CA LEU A 403 -14.77 -17.18 12.10
C LEU A 403 -15.26 -17.06 13.55
N VAL A 404 -14.34 -17.19 14.49
CA VAL A 404 -14.59 -16.98 15.91
C VAL A 404 -14.26 -15.54 16.26
N LEU A 405 -15.28 -14.75 16.66
CA LEU A 405 -15.19 -13.31 16.89
C LEU A 405 -14.94 -12.99 18.38
N GLY A 406 -13.73 -13.18 18.86
CA GLY A 406 -13.38 -12.81 20.24
C GLY A 406 -12.26 -13.65 20.82
N ALA A 407 -11.71 -13.20 21.98
CA ALA A 407 -10.68 -13.93 22.69
C ALA A 407 -11.25 -15.28 23.20
N ALA A 408 -10.46 -16.33 23.06
CA ALA A 408 -10.70 -17.59 23.75
C ALA A 408 -10.37 -17.40 25.25
N ASP A 409 -11.26 -16.74 25.99
CA ASP A 409 -11.12 -16.54 27.46
C ASP A 409 -11.49 -17.79 28.27
N GLY A 410 -11.73 -18.93 27.58
CA GLY A 410 -12.12 -20.18 28.19
C GLY A 410 -13.57 -20.24 28.70
N SER A 411 -14.30 -19.12 28.67
CA SER A 411 -15.68 -19.03 29.20
C SER A 411 -16.73 -19.49 28.20
N TRP A 412 -16.38 -19.59 26.91
CA TRP A 412 -17.27 -20.01 25.85
C TRP A 412 -16.63 -21.09 24.98
N GLN A 413 -17.42 -22.12 24.68
CA GLN A 413 -16.99 -23.19 23.79
C GLN A 413 -17.71 -23.06 22.44
N VAL A 414 -16.94 -23.28 21.36
CA VAL A 414 -17.49 -23.30 20.01
C VAL A 414 -18.51 -24.43 19.90
N PRO A 415 -19.77 -24.18 19.47
CA PRO A 415 -20.77 -25.23 19.27
C PRO A 415 -20.29 -26.27 18.26
N GLN A 416 -20.65 -27.51 18.48
CA GLN A 416 -20.31 -28.66 17.62
C GLN A 416 -21.55 -29.28 17.01
N GLY A 417 -21.39 -29.94 15.88
CA GLY A 417 -22.50 -30.65 15.22
C GLY A 417 -22.73 -30.17 13.79
N THR A 418 -23.86 -30.51 13.24
CA THR A 418 -24.25 -30.17 11.86
C THR A 418 -24.83 -28.76 11.84
N ILE A 419 -24.43 -27.95 10.84
CA ILE A 419 -25.03 -26.63 10.59
C ILE A 419 -26.44 -26.80 10.02
N THR A 420 -27.38 -26.00 10.51
CA THR A 420 -28.74 -25.88 9.98
C THR A 420 -28.95 -24.45 9.53
N TYR A 421 -29.11 -24.25 8.25
CA TYR A 421 -29.40 -22.96 7.65
C TYR A 421 -30.89 -22.65 7.68
N PRO A 422 -31.31 -21.36 7.58
CA PRO A 422 -32.69 -21.00 7.26
C PRO A 422 -33.19 -21.71 5.99
N ALA A 423 -34.48 -21.98 5.94
CA ALA A 423 -35.10 -22.66 4.82
C ALA A 423 -34.88 -22.00 3.45
N ALA A 424 -34.69 -20.67 3.45
CA ALA A 424 -34.41 -19.89 2.24
C ALA A 424 -33.13 -20.31 1.52
N PHE A 425 -32.15 -20.91 2.22
CA PHE A 425 -30.94 -21.42 1.57
C PHE A 425 -31.17 -22.67 0.71
N GLY A 426 -32.28 -23.35 0.88
CA GLY A 426 -32.61 -24.56 0.09
C GLY A 426 -31.72 -25.79 0.36
N VAL A 427 -31.00 -25.82 1.50
CA VAL A 427 -30.04 -26.85 1.90
C VAL A 427 -30.36 -27.40 3.28
#